data_71e1a70bce0bab039c59744266fc7d09
#
_entry.id   71e1a70bce0bab039c59744266fc7d09
#
_cell.length_a   1.000
_cell.length_b   1.000
_cell.length_c   1.000
_cell.angle_alpha   90.00
_cell.angle_beta   90.00
_cell.angle_gamma   90.00
#
_symmetry.space_group_name_H-M   'P 1'
#
loop_
_entity.id
_entity.type
_entity.pdbx_description
1 polymer ?
#
loop_
_entity_poly.entity_id
_entity_poly.type
_entity_poly.pdbx_seq_one_letter_code
_entity_poly.pdbx_strand_id
1 'polypeptide(L)'
;MYRTKSYAATALCVALISSLASLVPTSAIANAVKPPVKDGPGGRTSGGSRPGDCLGKNSITALIPAAQTKGLTTDRYPTFFFYIPPTAAKTAEFVLQNEDKQQIYRTKLRLAGQPGVTSFKLPAVATSGLAAGKNYRWFFSVVCDELAPDKAGNPFVRGWIKHVNPSPALVQQLRQASPRDRVGLYQQSGFWYEALNTLAQLRRSSPRDTALAQDWVNLLRSAGLDGVAGEPLVQFSALQPIDLAQR
;
A
#
# COMPACT_ATOMS: atom_id res chain seq x y z
N MET A 1 -20.73 -78.48 56.84
CA MET A 1 -21.06 -77.34 57.72
C MET A 1 -19.80 -76.58 57.99
N TYR A 2 -19.49 -75.60 57.18
CA TYR A 2 -18.46 -74.60 57.50
C TYR A 2 -18.87 -73.24 56.92
N ARG A 3 -19.05 -72.29 57.80
CA ARG A 3 -19.37 -70.90 57.48
C ARG A 3 -18.07 -70.15 57.18
N THR A 4 -17.88 -69.62 56.08
CA THR A 4 -16.81 -68.68 55.76
C THR A 4 -17.34 -67.24 55.73
N LYS A 5 -16.79 -66.41 56.61
CA LYS A 5 -17.08 -64.96 56.68
C LYS A 5 -16.27 -64.22 55.61
N SER A 6 -16.97 -63.49 54.74
CA SER A 6 -16.35 -62.56 53.82
C SER A 6 -16.12 -61.21 54.48
N TYR A 7 -14.88 -60.76 54.49
CA TYR A 7 -14.54 -59.37 54.86
C TYR A 7 -14.58 -58.47 53.57
N ALA A 8 -15.40 -57.47 53.65
CA ALA A 8 -15.45 -56.46 52.63
C ALA A 8 -14.31 -55.45 52.86
N ALA A 9 -13.38 -55.35 51.92
CA ALA A 9 -12.35 -54.33 51.91
C ALA A 9 -12.85 -53.12 51.03
N THR A 10 -13.13 -52.02 51.70
CA THR A 10 -13.43 -50.74 51.06
C THR A 10 -12.15 -50.12 50.56
N ALA A 11 -11.94 -50.13 49.25
CA ALA A 11 -10.84 -49.40 48.59
C ALA A 11 -11.27 -47.95 48.32
N LEU A 12 -10.59 -47.03 48.96
CA LEU A 12 -10.75 -45.58 48.78
C LEU A 12 -9.96 -45.19 47.60
N CYS A 13 -10.62 -44.95 46.43
CA CYS A 13 -9.99 -44.38 45.24
C CYS A 13 -9.86 -42.88 45.41
N VAL A 14 -8.65 -42.41 45.69
CA VAL A 14 -8.28 -40.96 45.56
C VAL A 14 -8.03 -40.67 44.10
N ALA A 15 -8.97 -39.94 43.47
CA ALA A 15 -8.80 -39.45 42.12
C ALA A 15 -7.88 -38.22 42.13
N LEU A 16 -6.65 -38.36 41.68
CA LEU A 16 -5.74 -37.27 41.37
C LEU A 16 -6.17 -36.65 40.03
N ILE A 17 -6.81 -35.50 40.09
CA ILE A 17 -7.11 -34.70 38.91
C ILE A 17 -5.80 -34.00 38.52
N SER A 18 -5.09 -34.55 37.54
CA SER A 18 -3.93 -33.91 36.89
C SER A 18 -4.45 -32.87 35.92
N SER A 19 -4.37 -31.59 36.31
CA SER A 19 -4.64 -30.46 35.45
C SER A 19 -3.55 -30.37 34.37
N LEU A 20 -3.80 -30.87 33.16
CA LEU A 20 -2.99 -30.59 32.00
C LEU A 20 -3.21 -29.10 31.62
N ALA A 21 -2.31 -28.24 32.05
CA ALA A 21 -2.19 -26.90 31.50
C ALA A 21 -1.77 -27.00 30.03
N SER A 22 -2.73 -26.81 29.14
CA SER A 22 -2.45 -26.68 27.70
C SER A 22 -1.60 -25.45 27.46
N LEU A 23 -0.31 -25.63 27.27
CA LEU A 23 0.59 -24.61 26.73
C LEU A 23 0.15 -24.33 25.27
N VAL A 24 -0.63 -23.30 25.10
CA VAL A 24 -0.88 -22.72 23.77
C VAL A 24 0.45 -22.13 23.29
N PRO A 25 1.03 -22.61 22.17
CA PRO A 25 2.22 -21.99 21.65
C PRO A 25 1.85 -20.57 21.22
N THR A 26 2.39 -19.57 21.89
CA THR A 26 2.35 -18.18 21.48
C THR A 26 3.05 -18.14 20.13
N SER A 27 2.27 -18.02 19.04
CA SER A 27 2.79 -17.91 17.69
C SER A 27 3.73 -16.73 17.66
N ALA A 28 4.98 -16.99 17.30
CA ALA A 28 6.02 -16.01 17.16
C ALA A 28 5.53 -14.87 16.28
N ILE A 29 5.52 -13.67 16.83
CA ILE A 29 5.31 -12.42 16.12
C ILE A 29 6.32 -12.41 15.00
N ALA A 30 5.82 -12.42 13.77
CA ALA A 30 6.64 -12.32 12.58
C ALA A 30 7.61 -11.14 12.74
N ASN A 31 8.88 -11.41 12.57
CA ASN A 31 9.95 -10.42 12.62
C ASN A 31 9.56 -9.18 11.83
N ALA A 32 9.37 -8.08 12.53
CA ALA A 32 9.17 -6.78 11.93
C ALA A 32 10.37 -6.52 11.01
N VAL A 33 10.13 -6.53 9.71
CA VAL A 33 11.15 -6.22 8.71
C VAL A 33 11.65 -4.82 9.00
N LYS A 34 12.91 -4.71 9.41
CA LYS A 34 13.58 -3.44 9.69
C LYS A 34 13.37 -2.50 8.50
N PRO A 35 12.83 -1.29 8.70
CA PRO A 35 12.61 -0.38 7.59
C PRO A 35 13.94 -0.10 6.89
N PRO A 36 13.96 0.01 5.55
CA PRO A 36 15.17 0.32 4.82
C PRO A 36 15.70 1.68 5.25
N VAL A 37 17.03 1.78 5.27
CA VAL A 37 17.79 3.00 5.55
C VAL A 37 17.16 4.19 4.84
N LYS A 38 17.06 5.34 5.51
CA LYS A 38 16.63 6.61 4.94
C LYS A 38 17.48 6.91 3.70
N ASP A 39 17.00 6.52 2.56
CA ASP A 39 17.55 6.99 1.30
C ASP A 39 17.33 8.50 1.22
N GLY A 40 18.37 9.26 0.81
CA GLY A 40 18.40 10.71 0.76
C GLY A 40 17.18 11.43 0.13
N PRO A 41 17.26 12.71 -0.25
CA PRO A 41 16.09 13.53 -0.60
C PRO A 41 15.17 12.87 -1.64
N GLY A 42 13.87 12.87 -1.36
CA GLY A 42 12.84 12.16 -2.11
C GLY A 42 12.32 10.96 -1.33
N GLY A 43 11.35 11.16 -0.47
CA GLY A 43 10.55 10.16 0.24
C GLY A 43 9.10 10.29 -0.17
N ARG A 44 8.21 10.12 0.80
CA ARG A 44 6.76 10.29 0.64
C ARG A 44 6.37 11.69 0.18
N THR A 45 7.11 12.73 0.55
CA THR A 45 6.87 14.13 0.19
C THR A 45 8.07 14.64 -0.59
N SER A 46 7.84 15.38 -1.68
CA SER A 46 8.92 16.02 -2.44
C SER A 46 9.61 17.07 -1.57
N GLY A 47 10.92 17.10 -1.60
CA GLY A 47 11.71 18.13 -0.89
C GLY A 47 11.51 19.52 -1.50
N GLY A 48 11.73 20.56 -0.68
CA GLY A 48 11.39 21.95 -0.96
C GLY A 48 11.91 22.56 -2.26
N SER A 49 11.39 23.74 -2.56
CA SER A 49 11.56 24.52 -3.78
C SER A 49 13.02 24.63 -4.24
N ARG A 50 13.29 24.22 -5.48
CA ARG A 50 14.50 24.53 -6.21
C ARG A 50 14.19 25.61 -7.25
N PRO A 51 15.17 26.38 -7.71
CA PRO A 51 14.99 27.28 -8.87
C PRO A 51 14.43 26.48 -10.05
N GLY A 52 13.26 26.91 -10.60
CA GLY A 52 12.54 26.19 -11.66
C GLY A 52 11.47 25.22 -11.17
N ASP A 53 11.25 25.08 -9.87
CA ASP A 53 10.17 24.25 -9.30
C ASP A 53 8.80 24.86 -9.60
N CYS A 54 7.97 24.13 -10.35
CA CYS A 54 6.62 24.54 -10.74
C CYS A 54 5.57 24.34 -9.63
N LEU A 55 5.97 23.87 -8.46
CA LEU A 55 5.11 23.67 -7.30
C LEU A 55 5.18 24.83 -6.28
N GLY A 56 6.17 25.70 -6.39
CA GLY A 56 6.41 26.78 -5.43
C GLY A 56 6.71 26.25 -4.02
N LYS A 57 5.88 26.63 -3.04
CA LYS A 57 6.00 26.15 -1.65
C LYS A 57 5.27 24.80 -1.39
N ASN A 58 4.56 24.30 -2.38
CA ASN A 58 3.79 23.07 -2.25
C ASN A 58 4.63 21.83 -2.55
N SER A 59 4.14 20.68 -2.17
CA SER A 59 4.84 19.40 -2.35
C SER A 59 3.91 18.33 -2.87
N ILE A 60 4.41 17.49 -3.79
CA ILE A 60 3.77 16.22 -4.13
C ILE A 60 3.79 15.34 -2.89
N THR A 61 2.73 14.58 -2.64
CA THR A 61 2.70 13.58 -1.58
C THR A 61 2.30 12.24 -2.14
N ALA A 62 3.14 11.23 -1.98
CA ALA A 62 2.75 9.85 -2.23
C ALA A 62 1.89 9.34 -1.08
N LEU A 63 0.74 8.74 -1.38
CA LEU A 63 -0.19 8.24 -0.37
C LEU A 63 0.28 6.88 0.16
N ILE A 64 1.40 6.88 0.86
CA ILE A 64 1.97 5.72 1.55
C ILE A 64 2.18 6.03 3.04
N PRO A 65 2.08 5.05 3.95
CA PRO A 65 2.31 5.28 5.37
C PRO A 65 3.71 5.82 5.66
N ALA A 66 3.82 6.77 6.60
CA ALA A 66 5.09 7.38 6.98
C ALA A 66 6.10 6.36 7.53
N ALA A 67 5.61 5.36 8.27
CA ALA A 67 6.41 4.31 8.87
C ALA A 67 6.81 3.19 7.90
N GLN A 68 6.20 3.14 6.71
CA GLN A 68 6.40 2.07 5.73
C GLN A 68 6.95 2.64 4.43
N THR A 69 8.24 2.77 4.33
CA THR A 69 8.91 3.10 3.06
C THR A 69 8.84 1.94 2.05
N LYS A 70 8.46 0.74 2.51
CA LYS A 70 8.32 -0.48 1.71
C LYS A 70 6.91 -1.03 1.86
N GLY A 71 6.04 -0.72 0.91
CA GLY A 71 4.67 -1.23 0.88
C GLY A 71 4.60 -2.66 0.37
N LEU A 72 3.68 -3.45 0.94
CA LEU A 72 3.33 -4.77 0.41
C LEU A 72 2.12 -4.64 -0.52
N THR A 73 2.07 -5.46 -1.56
CA THR A 73 0.92 -5.61 -2.45
C THR A 73 0.69 -7.07 -2.80
N THR A 74 -0.56 -7.46 -2.95
CA THR A 74 -0.98 -8.76 -3.49
C THR A 74 -1.26 -8.68 -5.00
N ASP A 75 -1.31 -7.47 -5.56
CA ASP A 75 -1.57 -7.25 -6.98
C ASP A 75 -0.26 -7.17 -7.76
N ARG A 76 -0.17 -7.94 -8.85
CA ARG A 76 0.94 -7.84 -9.81
C ARG A 76 0.94 -6.51 -10.55
N TYR A 77 -0.20 -5.82 -10.60
CA TYR A 77 -0.41 -4.56 -11.29
C TYR A 77 -1.02 -3.52 -10.33
N PRO A 78 -0.26 -3.11 -9.29
CA PRO A 78 -0.78 -2.26 -8.23
C PRO A 78 -1.19 -0.88 -8.71
N THR A 79 -2.06 -0.26 -7.91
CA THR A 79 -2.46 1.14 -8.10
C THR A 79 -1.70 2.01 -7.10
N PHE A 80 -1.02 3.02 -7.61
CA PHE A 80 -0.29 4.03 -6.84
C PHE A 80 -1.14 5.30 -6.73
N PHE A 81 -1.06 5.99 -5.59
CA PHE A 81 -1.81 7.21 -5.33
C PHE A 81 -0.87 8.36 -4.97
N PHE A 82 -1.16 9.53 -5.53
CA PHE A 82 -0.38 10.73 -5.33
C PHE A 82 -1.30 11.94 -5.15
N TYR A 83 -1.00 12.78 -4.19
CA TYR A 83 -1.56 14.12 -4.15
C TYR A 83 -0.70 15.05 -5.02
N ILE A 84 -1.36 15.77 -5.90
CA ILE A 84 -0.76 16.80 -6.75
C ILE A 84 -1.29 18.14 -6.28
N PRO A 85 -0.43 19.07 -5.79
CA PRO A 85 -0.84 20.39 -5.40
C PRO A 85 -1.16 21.27 -6.63
N PRO A 86 -1.69 22.48 -6.45
CA PRO A 86 -1.80 23.45 -7.53
C PRO A 86 -0.47 23.60 -8.27
N THR A 87 -0.49 23.48 -9.60
CA THR A 87 0.70 23.58 -10.46
C THR A 87 0.34 24.01 -11.86
N ALA A 88 1.25 24.70 -12.53
CA ALA A 88 1.16 25.00 -13.96
C ALA A 88 1.63 23.84 -14.84
N ALA A 89 2.30 22.83 -14.28
CA ALA A 89 2.77 21.68 -15.02
C ALA A 89 1.63 20.91 -15.68
N LYS A 90 1.89 20.35 -16.86
CA LYS A 90 0.90 19.62 -17.66
C LYS A 90 1.08 18.12 -17.57
N THR A 91 2.28 17.66 -17.20
CA THR A 91 2.63 16.24 -17.19
C THR A 91 3.34 15.84 -15.90
N ALA A 92 3.21 14.56 -15.61
CA ALA A 92 4.00 13.86 -14.64
C ALA A 92 4.65 12.62 -15.28
N GLU A 93 5.64 12.08 -14.63
CA GLU A 93 6.33 10.86 -15.07
C GLU A 93 6.32 9.84 -13.96
N PHE A 94 6.00 8.59 -14.31
CA PHE A 94 6.13 7.44 -13.44
C PHE A 94 7.20 6.49 -13.96
N VAL A 95 8.10 6.06 -13.08
CA VAL A 95 9.18 5.10 -13.38
C VAL A 95 9.14 3.97 -12.36
N LEU A 96 9.28 2.72 -12.83
CA LEU A 96 9.40 1.54 -12.01
C LEU A 96 10.73 0.84 -12.32
N GLN A 97 11.49 0.50 -11.29
CA GLN A 97 12.78 -0.18 -11.38
C GLN A 97 12.75 -1.47 -10.56
N ASN A 98 13.49 -2.47 -11.01
CA ASN A 98 13.76 -3.70 -10.24
C ASN A 98 14.85 -3.48 -9.17
N GLU A 99 15.25 -4.55 -8.46
CA GLU A 99 16.29 -4.53 -7.43
C GLU A 99 17.67 -4.13 -8.00
N ASP A 100 17.94 -4.44 -9.26
CA ASP A 100 19.17 -4.12 -9.99
C ASP A 100 19.16 -2.69 -10.56
N LYS A 101 18.17 -1.86 -10.20
CA LYS A 101 17.95 -0.49 -10.69
C LYS A 101 17.66 -0.42 -12.20
N GLN A 102 17.36 -1.54 -12.85
CA GLN A 102 16.94 -1.56 -14.24
C GLN A 102 15.52 -1.02 -14.34
N GLN A 103 15.28 -0.10 -15.26
CA GLN A 103 13.96 0.43 -15.56
C GLN A 103 13.13 -0.64 -16.25
N ILE A 104 12.05 -1.08 -15.59
CA ILE A 104 11.13 -2.09 -16.13
C ILE A 104 9.84 -1.48 -16.69
N TYR A 105 9.53 -0.25 -16.29
CA TYR A 105 8.42 0.50 -16.83
C TYR A 105 8.64 2.02 -16.67
N ARG A 106 8.19 2.80 -17.66
CA ARG A 106 8.18 4.25 -17.65
C ARG A 106 7.00 4.76 -18.45
N THR A 107 6.35 5.80 -17.96
CA THR A 107 5.27 6.47 -18.69
C THR A 107 5.16 7.92 -18.27
N LYS A 108 4.69 8.75 -19.20
CA LYS A 108 4.22 10.11 -18.92
C LYS A 108 2.71 10.08 -18.70
N LEU A 109 2.24 10.91 -17.81
CA LEU A 109 0.84 11.05 -17.41
C LEU A 109 0.43 12.50 -17.57
N ARG A 110 -0.72 12.76 -18.16
CA ARG A 110 -1.27 14.13 -18.26
C ARG A 110 -1.96 14.47 -16.93
N LEU A 111 -1.56 15.57 -16.33
CA LEU A 111 -2.19 16.10 -15.13
C LEU A 111 -3.59 16.64 -15.45
N ALA A 112 -4.52 16.50 -14.50
CA ALA A 112 -5.91 16.93 -14.65
C ALA A 112 -6.09 18.46 -14.73
N GLY A 113 -5.04 19.23 -14.41
CA GLY A 113 -5.06 20.70 -14.39
C GLY A 113 -5.68 21.28 -13.13
N GLN A 114 -6.12 20.46 -12.19
CA GLN A 114 -6.63 20.86 -10.89
C GLN A 114 -5.95 20.02 -9.79
N PRO A 115 -5.78 20.58 -8.56
CA PRO A 115 -5.18 19.86 -7.46
C PRO A 115 -6.06 18.71 -6.99
N GLY A 116 -5.45 17.69 -6.37
CA GLY A 116 -6.18 16.58 -5.80
C GLY A 116 -5.37 15.28 -5.76
N VAL A 117 -6.02 14.27 -5.21
CA VAL A 117 -5.47 12.91 -5.14
C VAL A 117 -5.77 12.18 -6.46
N THR A 118 -4.72 11.77 -7.12
CA THR A 118 -4.80 11.01 -8.37
C THR A 118 -4.24 9.60 -8.19
N SER A 119 -4.60 8.69 -9.11
CA SER A 119 -4.13 7.30 -9.06
C SER A 119 -3.64 6.81 -10.40
N PHE A 120 -2.55 6.05 -10.37
CA PHE A 120 -1.98 5.37 -11.53
C PHE A 120 -1.94 3.87 -11.29
N LYS A 121 -2.61 3.09 -12.15
CA LYS A 121 -2.53 1.63 -12.14
C LYS A 121 -1.46 1.16 -13.13
N LEU A 122 -0.56 0.29 -12.65
CA LEU A 122 0.43 -0.32 -13.53
C LEU A 122 -0.28 -1.13 -14.62
N PRO A 123 -0.05 -0.86 -15.93
CA PRO A 123 -0.81 -1.51 -17.00
C PRO A 123 -0.31 -2.92 -17.28
N ALA A 124 -1.23 -3.89 -17.34
CA ALA A 124 -0.91 -5.28 -17.65
C ALA A 124 -0.43 -5.50 -19.10
N VAL A 125 -0.81 -4.61 -20.01
CA VAL A 125 -0.43 -4.69 -21.43
C VAL A 125 0.98 -4.17 -21.72
N ALA A 126 1.56 -3.39 -20.82
CA ALA A 126 2.85 -2.73 -21.02
C ALA A 126 3.97 -3.28 -20.13
N THR A 127 3.67 -4.23 -19.26
CA THR A 127 4.65 -4.84 -18.35
C THR A 127 4.21 -6.24 -17.95
N SER A 128 5.17 -7.11 -17.65
CA SER A 128 4.91 -8.45 -17.08
C SER A 128 4.36 -8.39 -15.62
N GLY A 129 4.25 -7.20 -15.05
CA GLY A 129 3.84 -7.01 -13.66
C GLY A 129 4.94 -7.33 -12.65
N LEU A 130 4.59 -7.17 -11.38
CA LEU A 130 5.51 -7.44 -10.28
C LEU A 130 5.62 -8.96 -10.05
N ALA A 131 6.84 -9.49 -10.01
CA ALA A 131 7.10 -10.88 -9.65
C ALA A 131 6.98 -11.07 -8.12
N ALA A 132 6.42 -12.21 -7.70
CA ALA A 132 6.26 -12.52 -6.28
C ALA A 132 7.62 -12.59 -5.56
N GLY A 133 7.68 -12.05 -4.36
CA GLY A 133 8.87 -12.03 -3.52
C GLY A 133 9.91 -10.96 -3.88
N LYS A 134 9.79 -10.30 -5.03
CA LYS A 134 10.74 -9.29 -5.51
C LYS A 134 10.38 -7.90 -5.02
N ASN A 135 11.41 -7.08 -4.80
CA ASN A 135 11.26 -5.68 -4.46
C ASN A 135 11.40 -4.82 -5.71
N TYR A 136 10.65 -3.73 -5.73
CA TYR A 136 10.69 -2.76 -6.82
C TYR A 136 10.77 -1.37 -6.22
N ARG A 137 11.43 -0.46 -6.92
CA ARG A 137 11.50 0.95 -6.58
C ARG A 137 10.70 1.73 -7.61
N TRP A 138 9.82 2.61 -7.14
CA TRP A 138 9.07 3.48 -8.02
C TRP A 138 9.40 4.94 -7.73
N PHE A 139 9.27 5.76 -8.77
CA PHE A 139 9.43 7.21 -8.75
C PHE A 139 8.23 7.84 -9.44
N PHE A 140 7.77 8.94 -8.89
CA PHE A 140 6.77 9.79 -9.51
C PHE A 140 7.24 11.22 -9.44
N SER A 141 7.32 11.90 -10.59
CA SER A 141 7.79 13.28 -10.69
C SER A 141 6.81 14.15 -11.50
N VAL A 142 6.68 15.40 -11.11
CA VAL A 142 5.99 16.41 -11.91
C VAL A 142 7.01 17.04 -12.87
N VAL A 143 6.69 17.11 -14.17
CA VAL A 143 7.59 17.65 -15.19
C VAL A 143 7.31 19.14 -15.31
N CYS A 144 8.20 19.96 -14.74
CA CYS A 144 8.04 21.41 -14.72
C CYS A 144 8.37 22.06 -16.07
N ASP A 145 9.39 21.53 -16.75
CA ASP A 145 9.78 21.96 -18.09
C ASP A 145 9.96 20.74 -19.00
N GLU A 146 9.13 20.64 -20.03
CA GLU A 146 9.18 19.54 -21.02
C GLU A 146 10.40 19.65 -21.92
N LEU A 147 10.93 20.85 -22.12
CA LEU A 147 12.02 21.15 -23.04
C LEU A 147 13.39 21.07 -22.32
N ALA A 148 13.41 21.08 -21.00
CA ALA A 148 14.66 20.99 -20.25
C ALA A 148 15.39 19.67 -20.58
N PRO A 149 16.67 19.74 -20.97
CA PRO A 149 17.49 18.56 -21.27
C PRO A 149 17.76 17.73 -20.01
N ASP A 150 17.78 18.40 -18.86
CA ASP A 150 17.96 17.79 -17.54
C ASP A 150 16.66 17.87 -16.73
N LYS A 151 16.22 16.74 -16.20
CA LYS A 151 15.04 16.62 -15.34
C LYS A 151 15.38 16.60 -13.86
N ALA A 152 16.63 16.87 -13.50
CA ALA A 152 17.09 16.87 -12.11
C ALA A 152 16.39 17.93 -11.24
N GLY A 153 15.84 19.00 -11.87
CA GLY A 153 15.04 20.03 -11.21
C GLY A 153 13.59 19.63 -10.94
N ASN A 154 13.08 18.55 -11.50
CA ASN A 154 11.70 18.15 -11.31
C ASN A 154 11.46 17.66 -9.87
N PRO A 155 10.40 18.14 -9.18
CA PRO A 155 10.01 17.62 -7.88
C PRO A 155 9.53 16.19 -8.02
N PHE A 156 9.95 15.31 -7.11
CA PHE A 156 9.59 13.90 -7.17
C PHE A 156 9.38 13.28 -5.78
N VAL A 157 8.61 12.21 -5.77
CA VAL A 157 8.44 11.29 -4.65
C VAL A 157 8.86 9.89 -5.10
N ARG A 158 9.21 9.04 -4.15
CA ARG A 158 9.63 7.67 -4.41
C ARG A 158 9.25 6.74 -3.27
N GLY A 159 9.19 5.47 -3.58
CA GLY A 159 8.97 4.44 -2.58
C GLY A 159 9.38 3.06 -3.07
N TRP A 160 9.21 2.09 -2.18
CA TRP A 160 9.42 0.70 -2.48
C TRP A 160 8.10 -0.05 -2.45
N ILE A 161 7.99 -1.08 -3.27
CA ILE A 161 6.86 -1.99 -3.26
C ILE A 161 7.36 -3.43 -3.43
N LYS A 162 6.73 -4.37 -2.72
CA LYS A 162 7.00 -5.79 -2.84
C LYS A 162 5.72 -6.54 -3.09
N HIS A 163 5.70 -7.33 -4.17
CA HIS A 163 4.59 -8.24 -4.43
C HIS A 163 4.75 -9.49 -3.58
N VAL A 164 3.70 -9.86 -2.85
CA VAL A 164 3.66 -11.08 -2.02
C VAL A 164 2.31 -11.77 -2.20
N ASN A 165 2.31 -13.09 -2.14
CA ASN A 165 1.07 -13.85 -2.16
C ASN A 165 0.35 -13.69 -0.81
N PRO A 166 -0.97 -13.44 -0.79
CA PRO A 166 -1.73 -13.38 0.46
C PRO A 166 -1.81 -14.79 1.07
N SER A 167 -1.94 -14.85 2.40
CA SER A 167 -2.16 -16.13 3.09
C SER A 167 -3.49 -16.78 2.68
N PRO A 168 -3.61 -18.13 2.69
CA PRO A 168 -4.87 -18.80 2.42
C PRO A 168 -6.02 -18.31 3.32
N ALA A 169 -5.74 -18.03 4.59
CA ALA A 169 -6.73 -17.49 5.53
C ALA A 169 -7.23 -16.12 5.09
N LEU A 170 -6.34 -15.20 4.69
CA LEU A 170 -6.73 -13.89 4.19
C LEU A 170 -7.56 -14.02 2.90
N VAL A 171 -7.17 -14.89 1.98
CA VAL A 171 -7.94 -15.14 0.74
C VAL A 171 -9.37 -15.56 1.06
N GLN A 172 -9.55 -16.46 2.03
CA GLN A 172 -10.88 -16.92 2.45
C GLN A 172 -11.69 -15.78 3.08
N GLN A 173 -11.10 -15.00 3.97
CA GLN A 173 -11.76 -13.84 4.59
C GLN A 173 -12.20 -12.82 3.54
N LEU A 174 -11.33 -12.49 2.57
CA LEU A 174 -11.64 -11.55 1.49
C LEU A 174 -12.78 -12.03 0.58
N ARG A 175 -12.94 -13.35 0.38
CA ARG A 175 -14.06 -13.92 -0.41
C ARG A 175 -15.40 -13.70 0.27
N GLN A 176 -15.44 -13.75 1.59
CA GLN A 176 -16.68 -13.63 2.40
C GLN A 176 -17.00 -12.18 2.76
N ALA A 177 -16.02 -11.29 2.74
CA ALA A 177 -16.15 -9.91 3.17
C ALA A 177 -16.86 -9.04 2.13
N SER A 178 -17.68 -8.08 2.61
CA SER A 178 -18.19 -7.00 1.76
C SER A 178 -17.04 -6.15 1.20
N PRO A 179 -17.23 -5.43 0.08
CA PRO A 179 -16.20 -4.55 -0.46
C PRO A 179 -15.66 -3.54 0.57
N ARG A 180 -16.50 -3.04 1.47
CA ARG A 180 -16.09 -2.11 2.53
C ARG A 180 -15.27 -2.81 3.61
N ASP A 181 -15.65 -4.01 4.03
CA ASP A 181 -14.92 -4.78 5.05
C ASP A 181 -13.54 -5.23 4.57
N ARG A 182 -13.38 -5.47 3.26
CA ARG A 182 -12.07 -5.78 2.64
C ARG A 182 -11.03 -4.70 2.89
N VAL A 183 -11.43 -3.42 2.98
CA VAL A 183 -10.51 -2.32 3.30
C VAL A 183 -9.82 -2.57 4.64
N GLY A 184 -10.59 -2.92 5.68
CA GLY A 184 -10.06 -3.25 7.01
C GLY A 184 -9.17 -4.49 7.01
N LEU A 185 -9.56 -5.55 6.28
CA LEU A 185 -8.76 -6.78 6.16
C LEU A 185 -7.40 -6.53 5.50
N TYR A 186 -7.38 -5.75 4.42
CA TYR A 186 -6.13 -5.36 3.77
C TYR A 186 -5.26 -4.49 4.67
N GLN A 187 -5.84 -3.51 5.36
CA GLN A 187 -5.13 -2.64 6.28
C GLN A 187 -4.47 -3.43 7.43
N GLN A 188 -5.23 -4.32 8.07
CA GLN A 188 -4.73 -5.18 9.16
C GLN A 188 -3.62 -6.13 8.69
N SER A 189 -3.68 -6.56 7.44
CA SER A 189 -2.69 -7.45 6.82
C SER A 189 -1.48 -6.71 6.23
N GLY A 190 -1.42 -5.38 6.34
CA GLY A 190 -0.32 -4.56 5.82
C GLY A 190 -0.35 -4.30 4.31
N PHE A 191 -1.45 -4.66 3.63
CA PHE A 191 -1.65 -4.44 2.20
C PHE A 191 -2.25 -3.07 1.94
N TRP A 192 -1.43 -2.04 2.15
CA TRP A 192 -1.85 -0.65 2.05
C TRP A 192 -2.40 -0.27 0.67
N TYR A 193 -1.74 -0.72 -0.39
CA TYR A 193 -2.14 -0.39 -1.77
C TYR A 193 -3.54 -0.91 -2.09
N GLU A 194 -3.87 -2.12 -1.65
CA GLU A 194 -5.19 -2.72 -1.82
C GLU A 194 -6.25 -2.01 -0.98
N ALA A 195 -5.94 -1.71 0.28
CA ALA A 195 -6.88 -0.98 1.16
C ALA A 195 -7.25 0.37 0.54
N LEU A 196 -6.25 1.14 0.13
CA LEU A 196 -6.44 2.46 -0.46
C LEU A 196 -7.18 2.39 -1.81
N ASN A 197 -6.80 1.44 -2.68
CA ASN A 197 -7.45 1.26 -3.98
C ASN A 197 -8.91 0.81 -3.84
N THR A 198 -9.20 -0.14 -2.93
CA THR A 198 -10.57 -0.62 -2.69
C THR A 198 -11.45 0.54 -2.22
N LEU A 199 -10.99 1.32 -1.26
CA LEU A 199 -11.76 2.46 -0.74
C LEU A 199 -11.91 3.59 -1.78
N ALA A 200 -10.88 3.86 -2.57
CA ALA A 200 -10.97 4.83 -3.67
C ALA A 200 -12.02 4.41 -4.72
N GLN A 201 -12.08 3.12 -5.06
CA GLN A 201 -13.09 2.59 -5.98
C GLN A 201 -14.50 2.74 -5.41
N LEU A 202 -14.71 2.40 -4.13
CA LEU A 202 -16.00 2.58 -3.45
C LEU A 202 -16.44 4.06 -3.46
N ARG A 203 -15.55 4.98 -3.16
CA ARG A 203 -15.84 6.42 -3.20
C ARG A 203 -16.20 6.91 -4.62
N ARG A 204 -15.56 6.38 -5.65
CA ARG A 204 -15.86 6.74 -7.03
C ARG A 204 -17.23 6.20 -7.48
N SER A 205 -17.59 4.99 -7.04
CA SER A 205 -18.90 4.41 -7.36
C SER A 205 -20.04 5.04 -6.56
N SER A 206 -19.76 5.58 -5.38
CA SER A 206 -20.75 6.19 -4.48
C SER A 206 -20.26 7.55 -3.95
N PRO A 207 -20.13 8.58 -4.81
CA PRO A 207 -19.45 9.84 -4.45
C PRO A 207 -20.17 10.66 -3.40
N ARG A 208 -21.49 10.41 -3.18
CA ARG A 208 -22.30 11.09 -2.16
C ARG A 208 -22.35 10.35 -0.82
N ASP A 209 -21.75 9.18 -0.73
CA ASP A 209 -21.71 8.41 0.52
C ASP A 209 -20.74 9.06 1.52
N THR A 210 -21.31 9.70 2.53
CA THR A 210 -20.57 10.39 3.58
C THR A 210 -19.79 9.43 4.48
N ALA A 211 -20.25 8.19 4.65
CA ALA A 211 -19.55 7.18 5.43
C ALA A 211 -18.27 6.74 4.72
N LEU A 212 -18.31 6.53 3.40
CA LEU A 212 -17.10 6.25 2.61
C LEU A 212 -16.12 7.44 2.58
N ALA A 213 -16.65 8.67 2.57
CA ALA A 213 -15.82 9.85 2.69
C ALA A 213 -15.09 9.91 4.05
N GLN A 214 -15.79 9.57 5.13
CA GLN A 214 -15.19 9.51 6.47
C GLN A 214 -14.18 8.35 6.59
N ASP A 215 -14.46 7.18 6.04
CA ASP A 215 -13.54 6.05 6.01
C ASP A 215 -12.24 6.43 5.29
N TRP A 216 -12.32 7.18 4.19
CA TRP A 216 -11.16 7.68 3.45
C TRP A 216 -10.29 8.60 4.32
N VAL A 217 -10.91 9.57 4.98
CA VAL A 217 -10.19 10.48 5.89
C VAL A 217 -9.53 9.70 7.02
N ASN A 218 -10.23 8.73 7.62
CA ASN A 218 -9.71 7.91 8.70
C ASN A 218 -8.53 7.02 8.23
N LEU A 219 -8.66 6.41 7.06
CA LEU A 219 -7.58 5.60 6.47
C LEU A 219 -6.33 6.45 6.22
N LEU A 220 -6.47 7.63 5.61
CA LEU A 220 -5.32 8.50 5.35
C LEU A 220 -4.68 9.03 6.64
N ARG A 221 -5.48 9.41 7.64
CA ARG A 221 -4.98 9.83 8.96
C ARG A 221 -4.21 8.71 9.66
N SER A 222 -4.67 7.47 9.59
CA SER A 222 -3.96 6.33 10.18
C SER A 222 -2.55 6.13 9.58
N ALA A 223 -2.30 6.70 8.41
CA ALA A 223 -1.01 6.69 7.72
C ALA A 223 -0.21 8.00 7.91
N GLY A 224 -0.70 8.94 8.72
CA GLY A 224 -0.10 10.27 8.89
C GLY A 224 -0.19 11.13 7.62
N LEU A 225 -1.31 11.04 6.91
CA LEU A 225 -1.62 11.79 5.67
C LEU A 225 -2.72 12.82 5.89
N ASP A 226 -2.80 13.40 7.11
CA ASP A 226 -3.83 14.36 7.51
C ASP A 226 -3.94 15.53 6.55
N GLY A 227 -2.79 16.07 6.12
CA GLY A 227 -2.73 17.24 5.24
C GLY A 227 -3.34 17.05 3.85
N VAL A 228 -3.61 15.81 3.45
CA VAL A 228 -4.20 15.49 2.12
C VAL A 228 -5.48 14.66 2.23
N ALA A 229 -5.95 14.38 3.45
CA ALA A 229 -7.10 13.51 3.67
C ALA A 229 -8.43 14.09 3.17
N GLY A 230 -8.54 15.43 3.13
CA GLY A 230 -9.71 16.15 2.63
C GLY A 230 -9.69 16.45 1.13
N GLU A 231 -8.59 16.17 0.45
CA GLU A 231 -8.41 16.52 -0.95
C GLU A 231 -9.30 15.68 -1.91
N PRO A 232 -9.78 16.28 -3.02
CA PRO A 232 -10.66 15.59 -3.96
C PRO A 232 -9.92 14.47 -4.70
N LEU A 233 -10.65 13.39 -5.03
CA LEU A 233 -10.16 12.36 -5.95
C LEU A 233 -10.30 12.87 -7.37
N VAL A 234 -9.19 13.03 -8.07
CA VAL A 234 -9.12 13.42 -9.48
C VAL A 234 -8.53 12.30 -10.32
N GLN A 235 -8.74 12.33 -11.63
CA GLN A 235 -8.19 11.31 -12.53
C GLN A 235 -7.10 11.93 -13.40
N PHE A 236 -6.06 11.15 -13.70
CA PHE A 236 -5.19 11.47 -14.81
C PHE A 236 -5.99 11.40 -16.11
N SER A 237 -5.81 12.38 -16.98
CA SER A 237 -6.20 12.21 -18.37
C SER A 237 -5.19 11.26 -19.00
N ALA A 238 -5.68 10.18 -19.63
CA ALA A 238 -4.78 9.18 -20.23
C ALA A 238 -3.90 9.87 -21.30
N LEU A 239 -2.58 9.86 -21.08
CA LEU A 239 -1.62 9.96 -22.15
C LEU A 239 -1.33 8.53 -22.62
N GLN A 240 -1.22 8.36 -23.93
CA GLN A 240 -0.75 7.08 -24.46
C GLN A 240 0.66 6.79 -23.89
N PRO A 241 1.01 5.53 -23.60
CA PRO A 241 2.36 5.17 -23.23
C PRO A 241 3.32 5.69 -24.30
N ILE A 242 4.37 6.38 -23.90
CA ILE A 242 5.44 6.70 -24.84
C ILE A 242 6.13 5.38 -25.12
N ASP A 243 6.01 4.93 -26.37
CA ASP A 243 6.69 3.73 -26.85
C ASP A 243 8.20 3.96 -26.73
N LEU A 244 8.85 3.26 -25.80
CA LEU A 244 10.30 3.31 -25.58
C LEU A 244 11.10 2.58 -26.67
N ALA A 245 10.43 2.03 -27.69
CA ALA A 245 11.06 1.29 -28.78
C ALA A 245 11.74 2.19 -29.85
N GLN A 246 11.73 3.53 -29.67
CA GLN A 246 12.34 4.46 -30.63
C GLN A 246 13.55 5.19 -30.03
N ARG A 247 14.50 4.46 -29.44
CA ARG A 247 15.89 4.94 -29.29
C ARG A 247 16.89 3.81 -29.39
#